data_4117a66908dd58b5e23a0ae7c534e2ac
#
_entry.id   4117a66908dd58b5e23a0ae7c534e2ac
#
_cell.length_a   1.000
_cell.length_b   1.000
_cell.length_c   1.000
_cell.angle_alpha   90.00
_cell.angle_beta   90.00
_cell.angle_gamma   90.00
#
_symmetry.space_group_name_H-M   'P 1'
#
loop_
_entity.id
_entity.type
_entity.pdbx_description
1 polymer ?
#
loop_
_entity_poly.entity_id
_entity_poly.type
_entity_poly.pdbx_seq_one_letter_code
_entity_poly.pdbx_strand_id
1 'polypeptide(L)'
;NKSGIKKFLPYLLIGIFMWFFTYKSGIHATIAGVLLASTIPHRVKDKDYSLLIRIEHAISPYVAFFIMPLFAFANAGVSLEGLTLSSLMMPVPLGILVGLFIGKQIGVMFFSFFAVKLGAAQMPDNSSWLSLYSVSILTGIGFTMSLFVGNLAFADNTQYIDGVKIGVLAGSLLSTVFGYLLLSISTRK
;
A
#
# COMPACT_ATOMS: atom_id res chain seq x y z
N ASN A 1 -17.46 12.75 -15.25
CA ASN A 1 -17.64 12.46 -16.67
C ASN A 1 -18.91 13.18 -17.19
N LYS A 2 -18.75 14.40 -17.72
CA LYS A 2 -19.84 15.18 -18.31
C LYS A 2 -20.31 14.60 -19.66
N SER A 3 -19.46 13.86 -20.36
CA SER A 3 -19.71 13.32 -21.71
C SER A 3 -20.50 11.99 -21.72
N GLY A 4 -20.82 11.42 -20.58
CA GLY A 4 -21.63 10.20 -20.46
C GLY A 4 -21.00 8.93 -21.09
N ILE A 5 -19.72 8.93 -21.38
CA ILE A 5 -19.02 7.80 -22.03
C ILE A 5 -19.00 6.61 -21.06
N LYS A 6 -19.59 5.48 -21.48
CA LYS A 6 -19.69 4.22 -20.71
C LYS A 6 -18.80 3.10 -21.27
N LYS A 7 -18.06 3.35 -22.36
CA LYS A 7 -17.17 2.35 -22.99
C LYS A 7 -15.76 2.47 -22.42
N PHE A 8 -15.08 1.35 -22.21
CA PHE A 8 -13.72 1.30 -21.66
C PHE A 8 -12.65 1.84 -22.62
N LEU A 9 -12.78 1.53 -23.91
CA LEU A 9 -11.74 1.82 -24.92
C LEU A 9 -11.31 3.29 -24.99
N PRO A 10 -12.21 4.30 -24.95
CA PRO A 10 -11.78 5.71 -24.92
C PRO A 10 -10.93 6.07 -23.71
N TYR A 11 -11.25 5.52 -22.53
CA TYR A 11 -10.45 5.75 -21.32
C TYR A 11 -9.08 5.09 -21.42
N LEU A 12 -9.00 3.88 -21.98
CA LEU A 12 -7.73 3.20 -22.20
C LEU A 12 -6.80 3.99 -23.12
N LEU A 13 -7.31 4.47 -24.25
CA LEU A 13 -6.54 5.27 -25.20
C LEU A 13 -6.03 6.58 -24.55
N ILE A 14 -6.93 7.34 -23.92
CA ILE A 14 -6.55 8.55 -23.19
C ILE A 14 -5.55 8.22 -22.07
N GLY A 15 -5.75 7.12 -21.37
CA GLY A 15 -4.86 6.66 -20.30
C GLY A 15 -3.44 6.37 -20.79
N ILE A 16 -3.27 5.75 -21.96
CA ILE A 16 -1.97 5.50 -22.56
C ILE A 16 -1.27 6.82 -22.90
N PHE A 17 -1.99 7.78 -23.50
CA PHE A 17 -1.42 9.11 -23.77
C PHE A 17 -1.05 9.83 -22.47
N MET A 18 -1.92 9.85 -21.47
CA MET A 18 -1.63 10.45 -20.18
C MET A 18 -0.41 9.80 -19.52
N TRP A 19 -0.32 8.48 -19.53
CA TRP A 19 0.81 7.75 -19.00
C TRP A 19 2.12 8.14 -19.68
N PHE A 20 2.13 8.19 -21.02
CA PHE A 20 3.32 8.56 -21.81
C PHE A 20 3.78 9.98 -21.49
N PHE A 21 2.88 10.96 -21.48
CA PHE A 21 3.23 12.35 -21.20
C PHE A 21 3.63 12.57 -19.74
N THR A 22 2.98 11.88 -18.79
CA THR A 22 3.37 11.92 -17.37
C THR A 22 4.77 11.34 -17.19
N TYR A 23 5.07 10.22 -17.83
CA TYR A 23 6.41 9.64 -17.83
C TYR A 23 7.47 10.60 -18.39
N LYS A 24 7.18 11.29 -19.50
CA LYS A 24 8.10 12.26 -20.11
C LYS A 24 8.26 13.56 -19.30
N SER A 25 7.30 13.91 -18.46
CA SER A 25 7.36 15.13 -17.64
C SER A 25 8.25 15.00 -16.39
N GLY A 26 8.84 13.82 -16.14
CA GLY A 26 9.61 13.56 -14.93
C GLY A 26 8.75 13.28 -13.69
N ILE A 27 7.43 13.34 -13.81
CA ILE A 27 6.49 12.95 -12.76
C ILE A 27 6.29 11.44 -12.82
N HIS A 28 6.08 10.81 -11.64
CA HIS A 28 5.90 9.38 -11.59
C HIS A 28 4.67 8.92 -12.38
N ALA A 29 4.85 7.97 -13.29
CA ALA A 29 3.82 7.53 -14.25
C ALA A 29 2.55 6.95 -13.59
N THR A 30 2.62 6.50 -12.32
CA THR A 30 1.45 6.01 -11.55
C THR A 30 0.39 7.09 -11.35
N ILE A 31 0.77 8.37 -11.32
CA ILE A 31 -0.17 9.50 -11.18
C ILE A 31 -1.16 9.53 -12.34
N ALA A 32 -0.72 9.17 -13.55
CA ALA A 32 -1.62 9.08 -14.70
C ALA A 32 -2.77 8.08 -14.46
N GLY A 33 -2.49 6.95 -13.81
CA GLY A 33 -3.52 5.96 -13.46
C GLY A 33 -4.55 6.51 -12.48
N VAL A 34 -4.11 7.24 -11.45
CA VAL A 34 -4.99 7.86 -10.46
C VAL A 34 -5.86 8.94 -11.09
N LEU A 35 -5.28 9.81 -11.91
CA LEU A 35 -6.01 10.85 -12.63
C LEU A 35 -7.02 10.25 -13.60
N LEU A 36 -6.64 9.21 -14.35
CA LEU A 36 -7.55 8.51 -15.24
C LEU A 36 -8.71 7.90 -14.47
N ALA A 37 -8.45 7.18 -13.38
CA ALA A 37 -9.47 6.55 -12.53
C ALA A 37 -10.48 7.58 -12.01
N SER A 38 -10.04 8.78 -11.61
CA SER A 38 -10.93 9.85 -11.15
C SER A 38 -11.88 10.40 -12.22
N THR A 39 -11.57 10.19 -13.51
CA THR A 39 -12.42 10.61 -14.64
C THR A 39 -13.46 9.56 -15.01
N ILE A 40 -13.27 8.31 -14.62
CA ILE A 40 -14.18 7.19 -14.93
C ILE A 40 -15.43 7.27 -14.04
N PRO A 41 -16.64 7.13 -14.61
CA PRO A 41 -17.88 7.24 -13.82
C PRO A 41 -17.98 6.11 -12.80
N HIS A 42 -18.06 6.49 -11.52
CA HIS A 42 -18.26 5.58 -10.39
C HIS A 42 -19.74 5.47 -9.98
N ARG A 43 -20.49 6.60 -10.07
CA ARG A 43 -21.89 6.65 -9.68
C ARG A 43 -22.79 6.38 -10.89
N VAL A 44 -23.39 5.20 -10.92
CA VAL A 44 -24.54 4.88 -11.75
C VAL A 44 -25.64 4.44 -10.79
N LYS A 45 -26.90 4.78 -11.07
CA LYS A 45 -28.06 4.45 -10.21
C LYS A 45 -28.18 2.95 -9.91
N ASP A 46 -27.67 2.09 -10.79
CA ASP A 46 -27.52 0.65 -10.60
C ASP A 46 -26.06 0.29 -10.36
N LYS A 47 -25.75 -0.36 -9.22
CA LYS A 47 -24.40 -0.79 -8.85
C LYS A 47 -23.75 -1.70 -9.89
N ASP A 48 -24.54 -2.46 -10.64
CA ASP A 48 -24.07 -3.42 -11.65
C ASP A 48 -23.47 -2.77 -12.91
N TYR A 49 -23.63 -1.47 -13.10
CA TYR A 49 -23.16 -0.75 -14.30
C TYR A 49 -22.01 0.22 -14.07
N SER A 50 -21.41 0.27 -12.90
CA SER A 50 -20.24 1.12 -12.67
C SER A 50 -19.04 0.61 -13.49
N LEU A 51 -18.65 1.40 -14.51
CA LEU A 51 -17.50 1.06 -15.36
C LEU A 51 -16.23 0.93 -14.53
N LEU A 52 -16.02 1.79 -13.53
CA LEU A 52 -14.85 1.77 -12.66
C LEU A 52 -14.75 0.45 -11.89
N ILE A 53 -15.85 0.00 -11.28
CA ILE A 53 -15.89 -1.27 -10.53
C ILE A 53 -15.64 -2.46 -11.46
N ARG A 54 -16.20 -2.45 -12.66
CA ARG A 54 -15.95 -3.53 -13.64
C ARG A 54 -14.48 -3.61 -14.05
N ILE A 55 -13.83 -2.47 -14.25
CA ILE A 55 -12.40 -2.41 -14.57
C ILE A 55 -11.57 -2.91 -13.38
N GLU A 56 -11.89 -2.47 -12.17
CA GLU A 56 -11.25 -2.93 -10.94
C GLU A 56 -11.32 -4.45 -10.81
N HIS A 57 -12.52 -5.04 -10.89
CA HIS A 57 -12.70 -6.48 -10.82
C HIS A 57 -11.97 -7.24 -11.94
N ALA A 58 -11.90 -6.69 -13.14
CA ALA A 58 -11.21 -7.31 -14.25
C ALA A 58 -9.68 -7.29 -14.09
N ILE A 59 -9.12 -6.23 -13.51
CA ILE A 59 -7.67 -6.05 -13.37
C ILE A 59 -7.14 -6.65 -12.07
N SER A 60 -7.93 -6.65 -11.00
CA SER A 60 -7.53 -7.07 -9.66
C SER A 60 -6.86 -8.46 -9.60
N PRO A 61 -7.35 -9.52 -10.27
CA PRO A 61 -6.68 -10.81 -10.28
C PRO A 61 -5.29 -10.77 -10.92
N TYR A 62 -5.14 -10.03 -12.02
CA TYR A 62 -3.82 -9.90 -12.68
C TYR A 62 -2.83 -9.14 -11.79
N VAL A 63 -3.30 -8.11 -11.08
CA VAL A 63 -2.46 -7.38 -10.13
C VAL A 63 -2.06 -8.30 -8.98
N ALA A 64 -3.00 -9.01 -8.37
CA ALA A 64 -2.75 -9.82 -7.18
C ALA A 64 -1.89 -11.06 -7.47
N PHE A 65 -2.14 -11.77 -8.58
CA PHE A 65 -1.53 -13.07 -8.84
C PHE A 65 -0.39 -13.05 -9.86
N PHE A 66 -0.20 -11.96 -10.59
CA PHE A 66 0.88 -11.84 -11.56
C PHE A 66 1.79 -10.65 -11.27
N ILE A 67 1.24 -9.43 -11.23
CA ILE A 67 2.07 -8.21 -11.11
C ILE A 67 2.75 -8.14 -9.74
N MET A 68 2.00 -8.36 -8.65
CA MET A 68 2.57 -8.27 -7.30
C MET A 68 3.61 -9.37 -7.01
N PRO A 69 3.42 -10.66 -7.35
CA PRO A 69 4.46 -11.65 -7.23
C PRO A 69 5.70 -11.36 -8.08
N LEU A 70 5.52 -10.91 -9.33
CA LEU A 70 6.62 -10.54 -10.20
C LEU A 70 7.41 -9.34 -9.64
N PHE A 71 6.70 -8.32 -9.15
CA PHE A 71 7.31 -7.18 -8.47
C PHE A 71 8.08 -7.60 -7.22
N ALA A 72 7.49 -8.49 -6.42
CA ALA A 72 8.15 -9.03 -5.23
C ALA A 72 9.44 -9.77 -5.60
N PHE A 73 9.37 -10.65 -6.58
CA PHE A 73 10.53 -11.40 -7.07
C PHE A 73 11.65 -10.46 -7.57
N ALA A 74 11.30 -9.45 -8.34
CA ALA A 74 12.27 -8.51 -8.91
C ALA A 74 12.91 -7.58 -7.85
N ASN A 75 12.19 -7.22 -6.79
CA ASN A 75 12.61 -6.17 -5.86
C ASN A 75 13.00 -6.69 -4.46
N ALA A 76 12.57 -7.89 -4.06
CA ALA A 76 12.86 -8.42 -2.72
C ALA A 76 14.25 -9.07 -2.60
N GLY A 77 14.98 -9.24 -3.71
CA GLY A 77 16.33 -9.81 -3.69
C GLY A 77 17.25 -8.94 -2.83
N VAL A 78 17.72 -9.50 -1.72
CA VAL A 78 18.70 -8.90 -0.81
C VAL A 78 19.89 -9.81 -0.78
N SER A 79 21.10 -9.26 -0.93
CA SER A 79 22.30 -10.01 -0.63
C SER A 79 22.34 -10.30 0.87
N LEU A 80 22.36 -11.58 1.22
CA LEU A 80 22.47 -12.01 2.63
C LEU A 80 23.93 -12.01 3.09
N GLU A 81 24.89 -11.83 2.18
CA GLU A 81 26.30 -11.75 2.51
C GLU A 81 26.59 -10.50 3.34
N GLY A 82 27.13 -10.69 4.54
CA GLY A 82 27.47 -9.59 5.45
C GLY A 82 26.31 -8.99 6.23
N LEU A 83 25.11 -9.55 6.15
CA LEU A 83 23.98 -9.13 7.00
C LEU A 83 24.26 -9.51 8.47
N THR A 84 24.45 -8.50 9.28
CA THR A 84 24.58 -8.62 10.73
C THR A 84 23.43 -7.88 11.42
N LEU A 85 23.20 -8.20 12.68
CA LEU A 85 22.20 -7.47 13.47
C LEU A 85 22.54 -5.96 13.56
N SER A 86 23.83 -5.61 13.46
CA SER A 86 24.30 -4.23 13.38
C SER A 86 23.81 -3.50 12.10
N SER A 87 23.59 -4.21 11.00
CA SER A 87 23.06 -3.62 9.77
C SER A 87 21.64 -3.08 9.94
N LEU A 88 20.83 -3.71 10.81
CA LEU A 88 19.48 -3.22 11.18
C LEU A 88 19.53 -1.95 12.04
N MET A 89 20.61 -1.73 12.77
CA MET A 89 20.78 -0.55 13.64
C MET A 89 21.27 0.69 12.87
N MET A 90 21.60 0.56 11.60
CA MET A 90 21.92 1.71 10.76
C MET A 90 20.70 2.64 10.61
N PRO A 91 20.91 3.96 10.43
CA PRO A 91 19.82 4.95 10.44
C PRO A 91 18.70 4.66 9.46
N VAL A 92 19.00 4.23 8.23
CA VAL A 92 17.98 3.98 7.19
C VAL A 92 17.15 2.73 7.48
N PRO A 93 17.74 1.52 7.69
CA PRO A 93 16.95 0.33 8.05
C PRO A 93 16.14 0.51 9.32
N LEU A 94 16.76 1.08 10.37
CA LEU A 94 16.11 1.31 11.66
C LEU A 94 14.95 2.29 11.54
N GLY A 95 15.14 3.40 10.84
CA GLY A 95 14.08 4.39 10.60
C GLY A 95 12.88 3.80 9.87
N ILE A 96 13.12 2.95 8.86
CA ILE A 96 12.07 2.27 8.11
C ILE A 96 11.34 1.25 9.00
N LEU A 97 12.08 0.42 9.74
CA LEU A 97 11.52 -0.56 10.66
C LEU A 97 10.62 0.10 11.71
N VAL A 98 11.13 1.13 12.38
CA VAL A 98 10.38 1.88 13.40
C VAL A 98 9.18 2.58 12.79
N GLY A 99 9.32 3.19 11.63
CA GLY A 99 8.22 3.84 10.90
C GLY A 99 7.11 2.87 10.53
N LEU A 100 7.44 1.69 10.02
CA LEU A 100 6.47 0.66 9.65
C LEU A 100 5.82 0.00 10.87
N PHE A 101 6.63 -0.42 11.84
CA PHE A 101 6.11 -1.17 12.99
C PHE A 101 5.46 -0.25 14.01
N ILE A 102 6.11 0.81 14.46
CA ILE A 102 5.61 1.69 15.52
C ILE A 102 4.81 2.86 14.93
N GLY A 103 5.36 3.54 13.93
CA GLY A 103 4.75 4.75 13.37
C GLY A 103 3.35 4.53 12.82
N LYS A 104 3.14 3.45 12.06
CA LYS A 104 1.81 3.12 11.54
C LYS A 104 0.80 2.74 12.64
N GLN A 105 1.22 2.00 13.65
CA GLN A 105 0.35 1.68 14.79
C GLN A 105 -0.14 2.96 15.48
N ILE A 106 0.78 3.85 15.81
CA ILE A 106 0.43 5.13 16.45
C ILE A 106 -0.49 5.94 15.55
N GLY A 107 -0.14 6.09 14.26
CA GLY A 107 -0.93 6.88 13.33
C GLY A 107 -2.35 6.34 13.16
N VAL A 108 -2.50 5.06 12.87
CA VAL A 108 -3.82 4.44 12.66
C VAL A 108 -4.66 4.51 13.93
N MET A 109 -4.09 4.13 15.09
CA MET A 109 -4.84 4.16 16.35
C MET A 109 -5.22 5.57 16.78
N PHE A 110 -4.31 6.53 16.66
CA PHE A 110 -4.57 7.92 17.00
C PHE A 110 -5.75 8.47 16.19
N PHE A 111 -5.68 8.40 14.87
CA PHE A 111 -6.74 8.96 14.03
C PHE A 111 -8.05 8.17 14.16
N SER A 112 -8.02 6.85 14.27
CA SER A 112 -9.22 6.03 14.48
C SER A 112 -9.88 6.33 15.82
N PHE A 113 -9.09 6.46 16.91
CA PHE A 113 -9.62 6.80 18.22
C PHE A 113 -10.32 8.15 18.23
N PHE A 114 -9.68 9.18 17.66
CA PHE A 114 -10.29 10.50 17.58
C PHE A 114 -11.52 10.51 16.65
N ALA A 115 -11.50 9.82 15.53
CA ALA A 115 -12.64 9.73 14.62
C ALA A 115 -13.87 9.12 15.31
N VAL A 116 -13.68 8.05 16.07
CA VAL A 116 -14.77 7.42 16.84
C VAL A 116 -15.21 8.32 18.00
N LYS A 117 -14.27 8.90 18.76
CA LYS A 117 -14.58 9.73 19.93
C LYS A 117 -15.32 11.01 19.57
N LEU A 118 -15.00 11.61 18.42
CA LEU A 118 -15.66 12.80 17.90
C LEU A 118 -16.99 12.51 17.19
N GLY A 119 -17.39 11.24 17.09
CA GLY A 119 -18.63 10.85 16.40
C GLY A 119 -18.56 10.92 14.87
N ALA A 120 -17.36 11.16 14.31
CA ALA A 120 -17.15 11.19 12.85
C ALA A 120 -17.17 9.80 12.21
N ALA A 121 -16.90 8.75 12.99
CA ALA A 121 -16.97 7.36 12.57
C ALA A 121 -17.55 6.49 13.68
N GLN A 122 -18.07 5.32 13.32
CA GLN A 122 -18.50 4.29 14.27
C GLN A 122 -17.53 3.13 14.26
N MET A 123 -17.40 2.47 15.42
CA MET A 123 -16.64 1.24 15.51
C MET A 123 -17.30 0.18 14.61
N PRO A 124 -16.55 -0.63 13.85
CA PRO A 124 -17.13 -1.72 13.07
C PRO A 124 -17.89 -2.69 13.99
N ASP A 125 -19.00 -3.23 13.47
CA ASP A 125 -19.84 -4.18 14.23
C ASP A 125 -19.00 -5.37 14.71
N ASN A 126 -19.27 -5.80 15.93
CA ASN A 126 -18.57 -6.91 16.61
C ASN A 126 -17.04 -6.72 16.76
N SER A 127 -16.54 -5.48 16.68
CA SER A 127 -15.13 -5.16 16.86
C SER A 127 -14.84 -4.60 18.25
N SER A 128 -13.68 -4.94 18.79
CA SER A 128 -13.14 -4.36 20.02
C SER A 128 -11.99 -3.41 19.72
N TRP A 129 -11.62 -2.57 20.68
CA TRP A 129 -10.42 -1.74 20.59
C TRP A 129 -9.15 -2.58 20.41
N LEU A 130 -9.12 -3.79 20.99
CA LEU A 130 -8.02 -4.72 20.81
C LEU A 130 -7.97 -5.27 19.38
N SER A 131 -9.13 -5.57 18.77
CA SER A 131 -9.19 -5.99 17.36
C SER A 131 -8.70 -4.87 16.44
N LEU A 132 -9.14 -3.62 16.68
CA LEU A 132 -8.71 -2.47 15.92
C LEU A 132 -7.19 -2.23 16.07
N TYR A 133 -6.66 -2.37 17.27
CA TYR A 133 -5.22 -2.27 17.52
C TYR A 133 -4.45 -3.38 16.79
N SER A 134 -4.94 -4.61 16.82
CA SER A 134 -4.32 -5.73 16.09
C SER A 134 -4.25 -5.47 14.59
N VAL A 135 -5.34 -4.94 14.02
CA VAL A 135 -5.37 -4.53 12.61
C VAL A 135 -4.42 -3.37 12.34
N SER A 136 -4.31 -2.41 13.28
CA SER A 136 -3.36 -1.30 13.13
C SER A 136 -1.90 -1.77 13.06
N ILE A 137 -1.54 -2.83 13.79
CA ILE A 137 -0.21 -3.46 13.68
C ILE A 137 -0.03 -4.08 12.28
N LEU A 138 -1.04 -4.81 11.78
CA LEU A 138 -0.99 -5.42 10.44
C LEU A 138 -0.83 -4.39 9.32
N THR A 139 -1.27 -3.14 9.50
CA THR A 139 -1.02 -2.07 8.52
C THR A 139 0.47 -1.75 8.36
N GLY A 140 1.32 -2.18 9.30
CA GLY A 140 2.78 -2.10 9.22
C GLY A 140 3.39 -3.00 8.16
N ILE A 141 2.64 -3.95 7.58
CA ILE A 141 3.07 -4.75 6.43
C ILE A 141 3.13 -3.83 5.21
N GLY A 142 4.33 -3.33 4.91
CA GLY A 142 4.53 -2.33 3.86
C GLY A 142 5.08 -2.87 2.55
N PHE A 143 5.56 -4.11 2.56
CA PHE A 143 6.36 -4.80 1.56
C PHE A 143 6.48 -4.12 0.18
N THR A 144 5.47 -4.22 -0.69
CA THR A 144 5.54 -3.71 -2.07
C THR A 144 5.63 -2.18 -2.16
N MET A 145 4.74 -1.47 -1.46
CA MET A 145 4.73 0.00 -1.49
C MET A 145 5.95 0.60 -0.79
N SER A 146 6.40 -0.02 0.30
CA SER A 146 7.58 0.48 1.02
C SER A 146 8.87 0.26 0.23
N LEU A 147 9.01 -0.88 -0.47
CA LEU A 147 10.12 -1.11 -1.39
C LEU A 147 10.10 -0.13 -2.56
N PHE A 148 8.92 0.10 -3.13
CA PHE A 148 8.75 1.03 -4.23
C PHE A 148 9.12 2.47 -3.82
N VAL A 149 8.58 2.96 -2.71
CA VAL A 149 8.89 4.30 -2.19
C VAL A 149 10.37 4.41 -1.81
N GLY A 150 10.94 3.37 -1.21
CA GLY A 150 12.36 3.32 -0.86
C GLY A 150 13.27 3.40 -2.08
N ASN A 151 12.96 2.65 -3.13
CA ASN A 151 13.71 2.71 -4.39
C ASN A 151 13.64 4.10 -5.04
N LEU A 152 12.50 4.80 -4.94
CA LEU A 152 12.37 6.17 -5.42
C LEU A 152 13.12 7.17 -4.56
N ALA A 153 13.04 7.05 -3.23
CA ALA A 153 13.66 7.97 -2.29
C ALA A 153 15.20 7.91 -2.36
N PHE A 154 15.75 6.76 -2.71
CA PHE A 154 17.19 6.52 -2.78
C PHE A 154 17.69 6.17 -4.20
N ALA A 155 16.98 6.64 -5.24
CA ALA A 155 17.33 6.38 -6.64
C ALA A 155 18.79 6.79 -6.98
N ASP A 156 19.23 7.94 -6.47
CA ASP A 156 20.58 8.46 -6.67
C ASP A 156 21.62 7.91 -5.67
N ASN A 157 21.18 7.17 -4.65
CA ASN A 157 22.02 6.66 -3.56
C ASN A 157 21.82 5.15 -3.37
N THR A 158 22.21 4.38 -4.36
CA THR A 158 22.02 2.92 -4.43
C THR A 158 22.60 2.15 -3.24
N GLN A 159 23.58 2.71 -2.55
CA GLN A 159 24.17 2.14 -1.33
C GLN A 159 23.15 1.94 -0.18
N TYR A 160 22.05 2.68 -0.17
CA TYR A 160 21.01 2.55 0.86
C TYR A 160 19.91 1.55 0.48
N ILE A 161 19.85 1.09 -0.77
CA ILE A 161 18.75 0.23 -1.26
C ILE A 161 18.69 -1.09 -0.49
N ASP A 162 19.82 -1.72 -0.20
CA ASP A 162 19.83 -2.95 0.60
C ASP A 162 19.38 -2.70 2.03
N GLY A 163 19.77 -1.57 2.61
CA GLY A 163 19.28 -1.12 3.92
C GLY A 163 17.76 -0.89 3.93
N VAL A 164 17.22 -0.28 2.87
CA VAL A 164 15.77 -0.12 2.68
C VAL A 164 15.07 -1.48 2.68
N LYS A 165 15.54 -2.42 1.87
CA LYS A 165 14.96 -3.76 1.75
C LYS A 165 14.94 -4.48 3.10
N ILE A 166 16.06 -4.44 3.82
CA ILE A 166 16.20 -5.07 5.14
C ILE A 166 15.23 -4.45 6.15
N GLY A 167 15.17 -3.13 6.22
CA GLY A 167 14.24 -2.41 7.10
C GLY A 167 12.78 -2.73 6.81
N VAL A 168 12.40 -2.77 5.52
CA VAL A 168 11.05 -3.12 5.07
C VAL A 168 10.68 -4.56 5.41
N LEU A 169 11.58 -5.52 5.15
CA LEU A 169 11.34 -6.93 5.44
C LEU A 169 11.21 -7.16 6.96
N ALA A 170 12.12 -6.61 7.75
CA ALA A 170 12.08 -6.74 9.21
C ALA A 170 10.82 -6.09 9.81
N GLY A 171 10.48 -4.86 9.42
CA GLY A 171 9.28 -4.17 9.89
C GLY A 171 7.99 -4.89 9.50
N SER A 172 7.91 -5.40 8.26
CA SER A 172 6.77 -6.17 7.80
C SER A 172 6.63 -7.51 8.51
N LEU A 173 7.74 -8.21 8.78
CA LEU A 173 7.73 -9.48 9.52
C LEU A 173 7.25 -9.27 10.96
N LEU A 174 7.80 -8.28 11.66
CA LEU A 174 7.36 -7.94 13.01
C LEU A 174 5.87 -7.60 13.03
N SER A 175 5.40 -6.76 12.12
CA SER A 175 4.00 -6.39 12.01
C SER A 175 3.10 -7.60 11.76
N THR A 176 3.53 -8.54 10.91
CA THR A 176 2.79 -9.77 10.63
C THR A 176 2.67 -10.64 11.87
N VAL A 177 3.80 -10.93 12.53
CA VAL A 177 3.84 -11.82 13.70
C VAL A 177 3.01 -11.24 14.86
N PHE A 178 3.31 -10.00 15.25
CA PHE A 178 2.61 -9.38 16.39
C PHE A 178 1.15 -9.10 16.10
N GLY A 179 0.83 -8.61 14.90
CA GLY A 179 -0.55 -8.34 14.49
C GLY A 179 -1.40 -9.62 14.42
N TYR A 180 -0.86 -10.70 13.87
CA TYR A 180 -1.54 -11.99 13.82
C TYR A 180 -1.78 -12.57 15.20
N LEU A 181 -0.77 -12.57 16.07
CA LEU A 181 -0.90 -13.10 17.44
C LEU A 181 -1.98 -12.35 18.23
N LEU A 182 -1.94 -11.01 18.20
CA LEU A 182 -2.94 -10.21 18.91
C LEU A 182 -4.34 -10.36 18.32
N LEU A 183 -4.46 -10.43 17.00
CA LEU A 183 -5.75 -10.63 16.35
C LEU A 183 -6.34 -12.00 16.70
N SER A 184 -5.53 -13.06 16.71
CA SER A 184 -5.93 -14.41 17.15
C SER A 184 -6.47 -14.44 18.58
N ILE A 185 -5.88 -13.65 19.47
CA ILE A 185 -6.35 -13.54 20.86
C ILE A 185 -7.67 -12.75 20.92
N SER A 186 -7.77 -11.67 20.13
CA SER A 186 -8.95 -10.81 20.12
C SER A 186 -10.20 -11.46 19.53
N THR A 187 -10.03 -12.39 18.58
CA THR A 187 -11.15 -13.06 17.89
C THR A 187 -11.62 -14.34 18.60
N ARG A 188 -10.89 -14.82 19.61
CA ARG A 188 -11.28 -15.99 20.42
C ARG A 188 -12.27 -15.65 21.53
N LYS A 189 -12.65 -14.40 21.69
CA LYS A 189 -13.69 -13.94 22.63
C LYS A 189 -14.99 -13.67 21.90
#